data_3c955f131473e282be21b0621b2bd254
#
_entry.id   3c955f131473e282be21b0621b2bd254
#
_cell.length_a   1.000
_cell.length_b   1.000
_cell.length_c   1.000
_cell.angle_alpha   90.00
_cell.angle_beta   90.00
_cell.angle_gamma   90.00
#
_symmetry.space_group_name_H-M   'P 1'
#
loop_
_entity.id
_entity.type
_entity.pdbx_description
1 polymer ?
#
loop_
_entity_poly.entity_id
_entity_poly.type
_entity_poly.pdbx_seq_one_letter_code
_entity_poly.pdbx_strand_id
1 'polypeptide(L)'
;IQAVRGQGGVFGPGWVSILDQCLLVKPGCVEWVREDGRHIAFAVEAAPTAVLPTTNQLPNPAEEDEKPVEQWRAQGENLWLSRVSASQLPEFLRDPATSKWVWVISDNRGGRWVFTEGGAWVCSGSSQRDVVHTVREGDRVTAMETSWGHKITVSYGGARVVSAISSDGRCVRYSYDDENRLVQVDGPDGSRRYEWDDTLITTVVDACGNAECINSYDGRGRITSQQAANGRTVHFRYLPGGVTAASDADGTNANTWICDAHGRTTGVVDAHGGQVSMTYDSFGNMVRCVDRAGNVTSHRYDQRGRLTHTDLPTGGTIDCSWDDLDRLVSTTLANGAQTTFEYDGTERDPVRVTDPCGGVTVAEWKDGLLLRATNPVGVSLRFSYDHHAELVRVEDAHGEASPPTPPGVGGRP
;
A
#
# COMPACT_ATOMS: atom_id res chain seq x y z
N ILE A 1 8.31 -6.51 8.13
CA ILE A 1 7.77 -7.87 8.35
C ILE A 1 6.50 -7.79 9.15
N GLN A 2 5.57 -8.72 8.91
CA GLN A 2 4.29 -8.82 9.60
C GLN A 2 4.14 -10.21 10.18
N ALA A 3 3.55 -10.30 11.39
CA ALA A 3 3.19 -11.56 12.00
C ALA A 3 1.90 -12.09 11.34
N VAL A 4 1.93 -13.35 10.87
CA VAL A 4 0.80 -14.04 10.24
C VAL A 4 0.69 -15.46 10.75
N ARG A 5 -0.53 -15.97 10.81
CA ARG A 5 -0.78 -17.32 11.32
C ARG A 5 -0.49 -18.38 10.24
N GLY A 6 0.32 -19.38 10.59
CA GLY A 6 0.47 -20.62 9.83
C GLY A 6 1.28 -20.56 8.55
N GLN A 7 1.77 -19.39 8.15
CA GLN A 7 2.70 -19.24 7.02
C GLN A 7 4.08 -18.85 7.55
N GLY A 8 5.11 -19.26 6.86
CA GLY A 8 6.49 -18.91 7.19
C GLY A 8 7.20 -18.39 5.95
N GLY A 9 7.57 -17.12 5.98
CA GLY A 9 8.42 -16.50 4.98
C GLY A 9 9.91 -16.62 5.31
N VAL A 10 10.73 -15.78 4.70
CA VAL A 10 12.18 -15.71 4.92
C VAL A 10 12.58 -15.33 6.35
N PHE A 11 11.64 -14.82 7.15
CA PHE A 11 11.83 -14.51 8.58
C PHE A 11 11.34 -15.61 9.53
N GLY A 12 10.96 -16.76 8.99
CA GLY A 12 10.55 -17.92 9.78
C GLY A 12 9.05 -18.08 9.96
N PRO A 13 8.61 -19.15 10.67
CA PRO A 13 7.21 -19.40 10.94
C PRO A 13 6.53 -18.17 11.57
N GLY A 14 5.29 -17.90 11.17
CA GLY A 14 4.50 -16.79 11.71
C GLY A 14 4.86 -15.39 11.15
N TRP A 15 5.81 -15.29 10.23
CA TRP A 15 6.21 -14.00 9.66
C TRP A 15 6.11 -13.99 8.14
N VAL A 16 5.63 -12.87 7.59
CA VAL A 16 5.71 -12.53 6.17
C VAL A 16 6.28 -11.12 5.98
N SER A 17 6.79 -10.88 4.79
CA SER A 17 7.42 -9.61 4.43
C SER A 17 7.28 -9.33 2.95
N ILE A 18 7.71 -8.16 2.53
CA ILE A 18 7.81 -7.79 1.11
C ILE A 18 8.74 -8.74 0.33
N LEU A 19 9.72 -9.37 1.00
CA LEU A 19 10.65 -10.35 0.39
C LEU A 19 9.96 -11.66 0.00
N ASP A 20 8.80 -11.95 0.58
CA ASP A 20 8.01 -13.16 0.32
C ASP A 20 6.98 -12.95 -0.80
N GLN A 21 6.86 -11.73 -1.30
CA GLN A 21 5.90 -11.37 -2.35
C GLN A 21 6.22 -12.11 -3.65
N CYS A 22 5.20 -12.80 -4.21
CA CYS A 22 5.34 -13.55 -5.46
C CYS A 22 3.99 -13.83 -6.13
N LEU A 23 4.03 -14.28 -7.38
CA LEU A 23 2.89 -14.91 -8.04
C LEU A 23 3.03 -16.42 -8.03
N LEU A 24 1.97 -17.10 -7.66
CA LEU A 24 1.82 -18.54 -7.84
C LEU A 24 1.06 -18.77 -9.15
N VAL A 25 1.79 -19.07 -10.21
CA VAL A 25 1.22 -19.29 -11.54
C VAL A 25 0.79 -20.76 -11.65
N LYS A 26 -0.53 -20.99 -11.70
CA LYS A 26 -1.17 -22.30 -11.79
C LYS A 26 -2.02 -22.36 -13.07
N PRO A 27 -2.30 -23.54 -13.62
CA PRO A 27 -3.27 -23.65 -14.72
C PRO A 27 -4.62 -23.04 -14.31
N GLY A 28 -5.10 -22.08 -15.10
CA GLY A 28 -6.40 -21.42 -14.90
C GLY A 28 -6.47 -20.41 -13.76
N CYS A 29 -5.42 -20.22 -12.98
CA CYS A 29 -5.41 -19.28 -11.88
C CYS A 29 -4.00 -18.74 -11.63
N VAL A 30 -3.88 -17.42 -11.52
CA VAL A 30 -2.68 -16.76 -10.97
C VAL A 30 -3.04 -16.18 -9.61
N GLU A 31 -2.24 -16.47 -8.61
CA GLU A 31 -2.49 -16.06 -7.24
C GLU A 31 -1.35 -15.17 -6.75
N TRP A 32 -1.66 -13.95 -6.35
CA TRP A 32 -0.69 -13.01 -5.77
C TRP A 32 -0.58 -13.23 -4.26
N VAL A 33 0.59 -13.65 -3.82
CA VAL A 33 0.97 -13.66 -2.40
C VAL A 33 1.54 -12.29 -2.08
N ARG A 34 0.85 -11.54 -1.24
CA ARG A 34 1.21 -10.16 -0.88
C ARG A 34 2.16 -10.14 0.33
N GLU A 35 2.77 -8.98 0.51
CA GLU A 35 3.62 -8.64 1.66
C GLU A 35 2.92 -8.73 3.01
N ASP A 36 1.59 -8.69 3.03
CA ASP A 36 0.74 -8.83 4.23
C ASP A 36 0.23 -10.26 4.45
N GLY A 37 0.67 -11.22 3.61
CA GLY A 37 0.29 -12.62 3.67
C GLY A 37 -1.08 -12.93 3.05
N ARG A 38 -1.79 -11.96 2.50
CA ARG A 38 -3.04 -12.20 1.76
C ARG A 38 -2.73 -12.83 0.39
N HIS A 39 -3.62 -13.70 -0.03
CA HIS A 39 -3.61 -14.32 -1.34
C HIS A 39 -4.76 -13.76 -2.17
N ILE A 40 -4.45 -13.17 -3.31
CA ILE A 40 -5.42 -12.57 -4.24
C ILE A 40 -5.40 -13.37 -5.53
N ALA A 41 -6.52 -14.00 -5.87
CA ALA A 41 -6.64 -14.88 -7.02
C ALA A 41 -7.21 -14.15 -8.25
N PHE A 42 -6.64 -14.46 -9.41
CA PHE A 42 -7.08 -14.02 -10.73
C PHE A 42 -7.43 -15.27 -11.55
N ALA A 43 -8.68 -15.40 -11.98
CA ALA A 43 -9.12 -16.49 -12.83
C ALA A 43 -8.73 -16.21 -14.28
N VAL A 44 -7.68 -16.84 -14.77
CA VAL A 44 -7.12 -16.62 -16.12
C VAL A 44 -7.74 -17.50 -17.21
N GLU A 45 -8.59 -18.47 -16.84
CA GLU A 45 -9.37 -19.27 -17.79
C GLU A 45 -10.69 -18.59 -18.23
N ALA A 46 -11.18 -17.62 -17.43
CA ALA A 46 -12.32 -16.81 -17.83
C ALA A 46 -11.92 -15.91 -19.01
N ALA A 47 -12.86 -15.67 -19.95
CA ALA A 47 -12.64 -14.70 -21.01
C ALA A 47 -12.13 -13.39 -20.39
N PRO A 48 -11.02 -12.81 -20.91
CA PRO A 48 -10.46 -11.60 -20.34
C PRO A 48 -11.55 -10.52 -20.25
N THR A 49 -11.61 -9.87 -19.09
CA THR A 49 -12.52 -8.72 -18.91
C THR A 49 -12.12 -7.67 -19.94
N ALA A 50 -13.08 -7.11 -20.64
CA ALA A 50 -12.87 -6.22 -21.77
C ALA A 50 -11.65 -5.30 -21.58
N VAL A 51 -10.79 -5.29 -22.58
CA VAL A 51 -9.57 -4.50 -22.66
C VAL A 51 -9.90 -3.04 -22.35
N LEU A 52 -9.59 -2.61 -21.13
CA LEU A 52 -9.43 -1.18 -20.88
C LEU A 52 -8.06 -0.81 -21.46
N PRO A 53 -7.96 0.27 -22.24
CA PRO A 53 -6.69 0.66 -22.81
C PRO A 53 -5.67 0.85 -21.68
N THR A 54 -4.62 0.03 -21.67
CA THR A 54 -3.46 0.20 -20.78
C THR A 54 -2.54 1.28 -21.33
N THR A 55 -3.09 2.34 -21.90
CA THR A 55 -2.31 3.32 -22.61
C THR A 55 -1.71 4.34 -21.66
N ASN A 56 -0.48 4.07 -21.26
CA ASN A 56 0.52 5.11 -21.12
C ASN A 56 1.31 5.30 -22.44
N GLN A 57 0.77 4.87 -23.58
CA GLN A 57 1.35 5.15 -24.87
C GLN A 57 0.31 5.85 -25.74
N LEU A 58 0.67 7.02 -26.24
CA LEU A 58 0.08 7.57 -27.45
C LEU A 58 0.26 6.49 -28.54
N PRO A 59 -0.77 6.12 -29.32
CA PRO A 59 -0.63 5.13 -30.36
C PRO A 59 0.44 5.62 -31.35
N ASN A 60 1.52 4.88 -31.44
CA ASN A 60 2.46 5.03 -32.54
C ASN A 60 1.77 4.38 -33.76
N PRO A 61 1.42 5.13 -34.80
CA PRO A 61 0.64 4.60 -35.93
C PRO A 61 1.38 3.60 -36.82
N ALA A 62 2.53 3.09 -36.39
CA ALA A 62 3.43 2.25 -37.20
C ALA A 62 3.55 0.77 -36.76
N GLU A 63 2.85 0.30 -35.75
CA GLU A 63 2.90 -1.12 -35.33
C GLU A 63 1.53 -1.80 -35.47
N GLU A 64 1.29 -2.40 -36.63
CA GLU A 64 0.04 -3.10 -37.00
C GLU A 64 -0.19 -4.47 -36.32
N ASP A 65 0.60 -4.89 -35.32
CA ASP A 65 0.56 -6.25 -34.75
C ASP A 65 0.37 -6.32 -33.21
N GLU A 66 -0.01 -5.25 -32.52
CA GLU A 66 -0.27 -5.35 -31.08
C GLU A 66 -1.63 -5.99 -30.80
N LYS A 67 -1.60 -7.28 -30.43
CA LYS A 67 -2.76 -7.95 -29.83
C LYS A 67 -3.19 -7.18 -28.57
N PRO A 68 -4.51 -7.00 -28.37
CA PRO A 68 -5.02 -6.38 -27.16
C PRO A 68 -4.47 -7.09 -25.91
N VAL A 69 -3.99 -6.32 -24.94
CA VAL A 69 -3.46 -6.86 -23.68
C VAL A 69 -4.60 -7.52 -22.91
N GLU A 70 -4.46 -8.82 -22.66
CA GLU A 70 -5.43 -9.55 -21.85
C GLU A 70 -5.34 -9.09 -20.39
N GLN A 71 -6.49 -8.75 -19.79
CA GLN A 71 -6.57 -8.33 -18.39
C GLN A 71 -7.60 -9.17 -17.64
N TRP A 72 -7.23 -9.59 -16.44
CA TRP A 72 -8.11 -10.31 -15.51
C TRP A 72 -8.26 -9.52 -14.22
N ARG A 73 -9.49 -9.24 -13.82
CA ARG A 73 -9.77 -8.51 -12.59
C ARG A 73 -9.87 -9.47 -11.40
N ALA A 74 -9.29 -9.11 -10.26
CA ALA A 74 -9.46 -9.84 -9.02
C ALA A 74 -10.92 -9.73 -8.52
N GLN A 75 -11.43 -10.80 -7.93
CA GLN A 75 -12.74 -10.75 -7.30
C GLN A 75 -12.68 -9.98 -5.97
N GLY A 76 -13.52 -8.97 -5.82
CA GLY A 76 -13.61 -8.18 -4.59
C GLY A 76 -12.53 -7.11 -4.41
N GLU A 77 -11.68 -6.90 -5.41
CA GLU A 77 -10.58 -5.94 -5.37
C GLU A 77 -10.50 -5.13 -6.69
N ASN A 78 -10.02 -3.88 -6.60
CA ASN A 78 -9.70 -3.06 -7.77
C ASN A 78 -8.27 -3.32 -8.25
N LEU A 79 -8.03 -4.56 -8.62
CA LEU A 79 -6.74 -5.06 -9.09
C LEU A 79 -6.90 -5.81 -10.40
N TRP A 80 -5.98 -5.57 -11.32
CA TRP A 80 -5.94 -6.20 -12.64
C TRP A 80 -4.60 -6.89 -12.86
N LEU A 81 -4.65 -8.12 -13.29
CA LEU A 81 -3.50 -8.87 -13.75
C LEU A 81 -3.42 -8.76 -15.28
N SER A 82 -2.23 -8.52 -15.81
CA SER A 82 -1.94 -8.51 -17.25
C SER A 82 -0.68 -9.30 -17.53
N ARG A 83 -0.58 -9.91 -18.72
CA ARG A 83 0.66 -10.47 -19.24
C ARG A 83 1.12 -9.62 -20.42
N VAL A 84 2.26 -8.96 -20.28
CA VAL A 84 2.76 -7.97 -21.26
C VAL A 84 4.20 -8.26 -21.66
N SER A 85 4.62 -7.72 -22.80
CA SER A 85 6.05 -7.69 -23.15
C SER A 85 6.77 -6.70 -22.22
N ALA A 86 7.98 -7.04 -21.78
CA ALA A 86 8.80 -6.15 -20.96
C ALA A 86 9.09 -4.80 -21.67
N SER A 87 9.07 -4.76 -23.01
CA SER A 87 9.21 -3.53 -23.80
C SER A 87 8.02 -2.57 -23.66
N GLN A 88 6.84 -3.08 -23.31
CA GLN A 88 5.62 -2.30 -23.10
C GLN A 88 5.53 -1.66 -21.71
N LEU A 89 6.43 -2.02 -20.79
CA LEU A 89 6.48 -1.38 -19.47
C LEU A 89 6.96 0.08 -19.61
N PRO A 90 6.47 0.99 -18.74
CA PRO A 90 7.10 2.28 -18.51
C PRO A 90 8.58 2.13 -18.19
N GLU A 91 9.41 3.08 -18.60
CA GLU A 91 10.86 2.99 -18.47
C GLU A 91 11.31 2.71 -17.02
N PHE A 92 10.70 3.37 -16.05
CA PHE A 92 11.03 3.20 -14.63
C PHE A 92 10.72 1.81 -14.05
N LEU A 93 9.92 0.98 -14.75
CA LEU A 93 9.62 -0.40 -14.37
C LEU A 93 10.41 -1.43 -15.17
N ARG A 94 11.25 -0.99 -16.14
CA ARG A 94 12.06 -1.90 -16.95
C ARG A 94 13.30 -2.33 -16.19
N ASP A 95 13.53 -3.63 -16.17
CA ASP A 95 14.77 -4.22 -15.72
C ASP A 95 15.41 -4.97 -16.90
N PRO A 96 16.65 -4.61 -17.30
CA PRO A 96 17.35 -5.26 -18.43
C PRO A 96 17.54 -6.77 -18.25
N ALA A 97 17.54 -7.27 -17.03
CA ALA A 97 17.69 -8.69 -16.72
C ALA A 97 16.36 -9.47 -16.84
N THR A 98 15.24 -8.79 -17.09
CA THR A 98 13.91 -9.40 -17.12
C THR A 98 13.68 -10.15 -18.44
N SER A 99 12.95 -11.26 -18.37
CA SER A 99 12.51 -12.04 -19.54
C SER A 99 11.63 -11.20 -20.48
N LYS A 100 11.48 -11.67 -21.74
CA LYS A 100 10.67 -10.99 -22.75
C LYS A 100 9.22 -10.73 -22.29
N TRP A 101 8.64 -11.63 -21.52
CA TRP A 101 7.28 -11.55 -21.01
C TRP A 101 7.28 -11.42 -19.50
N VAL A 102 6.36 -10.63 -18.97
CA VAL A 102 6.17 -10.38 -17.54
C VAL A 102 4.69 -10.38 -17.17
N TRP A 103 4.42 -10.69 -15.92
CA TRP A 103 3.12 -10.43 -15.29
C TRP A 103 3.15 -9.05 -14.65
N VAL A 104 2.07 -8.31 -14.81
CA VAL A 104 1.89 -7.00 -14.17
C VAL A 104 0.56 -7.00 -13.42
N ILE A 105 0.60 -6.69 -12.13
CA ILE A 105 -0.59 -6.32 -11.38
C ILE A 105 -0.66 -4.79 -11.36
N SER A 106 -1.83 -4.23 -11.60
CA SER A 106 -2.09 -2.80 -11.50
C SER A 106 -3.32 -2.53 -10.66
N ASP A 107 -3.33 -1.40 -9.95
CA ASP A 107 -4.50 -0.88 -9.26
C ASP A 107 -5.10 0.34 -10.01
N ASN A 108 -6.16 0.93 -9.47
CA ASN A 108 -6.80 2.13 -10.01
C ASN A 108 -6.22 3.44 -9.44
N ARG A 109 -5.04 3.39 -8.81
CA ARG A 109 -4.29 4.53 -8.28
C ARG A 109 -2.94 4.70 -8.96
N GLY A 110 -2.65 3.86 -9.97
CA GLY A 110 -1.42 3.85 -10.74
C GLY A 110 -0.32 2.97 -10.17
N GLY A 111 -0.56 2.29 -9.06
CA GLY A 111 0.35 1.30 -8.49
C GLY A 111 0.52 0.11 -9.44
N ARG A 112 1.76 -0.36 -9.60
CA ARG A 112 2.11 -1.50 -10.46
C ARG A 112 3.11 -2.39 -9.75
N TRP A 113 2.92 -3.70 -9.91
CA TRP A 113 3.81 -4.74 -9.41
C TRP A 113 4.17 -5.64 -10.59
N VAL A 114 5.45 -5.76 -10.87
CA VAL A 114 5.98 -6.52 -12.00
C VAL A 114 6.61 -7.81 -11.50
N PHE A 115 6.29 -8.92 -12.17
CA PHE A 115 6.80 -10.24 -11.85
C PHE A 115 7.32 -10.93 -13.10
N THR A 116 8.33 -11.79 -12.95
CA THR A 116 8.78 -12.67 -14.03
C THR A 116 7.67 -13.63 -14.47
N GLU A 117 7.82 -14.31 -15.61
CA GLU A 117 6.88 -15.39 -16.01
C GLU A 117 6.75 -16.49 -14.95
N GLY A 118 7.81 -16.78 -14.21
CA GLY A 118 7.82 -17.74 -13.12
C GLY A 118 7.22 -17.21 -11.80
N GLY A 119 6.79 -15.95 -11.76
CA GLY A 119 6.12 -15.35 -10.61
C GLY A 119 7.05 -14.66 -9.60
N ALA A 120 8.35 -14.54 -9.86
CA ALA A 120 9.25 -13.81 -8.97
C ALA A 120 9.04 -12.30 -9.09
N TRP A 121 8.92 -11.60 -7.96
CA TRP A 121 8.78 -10.14 -7.93
C TRP A 121 10.04 -9.45 -8.46
N VAL A 122 9.88 -8.53 -9.40
CA VAL A 122 10.95 -7.77 -10.06
C VAL A 122 11.02 -6.34 -9.52
N CYS A 123 9.91 -5.62 -9.58
CA CYS A 123 9.83 -4.25 -9.11
C CYS A 123 8.38 -3.87 -8.81
N SER A 124 8.20 -2.75 -8.12
CA SER A 124 6.88 -2.13 -7.93
C SER A 124 7.01 -0.63 -7.73
N GLY A 125 6.01 0.12 -8.17
CA GLY A 125 5.92 1.56 -8.01
C GLY A 125 4.81 2.15 -8.88
N SER A 126 4.53 3.43 -8.68
CA SER A 126 3.56 4.19 -9.47
C SER A 126 4.23 5.25 -10.36
N SER A 127 5.49 5.58 -10.07
CA SER A 127 6.28 6.62 -10.75
C SER A 127 7.78 6.35 -10.59
N GLN A 128 8.61 7.13 -11.28
CA GLN A 128 10.07 7.12 -11.10
C GLN A 128 10.48 7.37 -9.64
N ARG A 129 9.72 8.16 -8.92
CA ARG A 129 10.03 8.56 -7.54
C ARG A 129 9.91 7.42 -6.54
N ASP A 130 8.92 6.56 -6.69
CA ASP A 130 8.54 5.55 -5.70
C ASP A 130 8.85 4.11 -6.12
N VAL A 131 9.50 3.93 -7.28
CA VAL A 131 9.81 2.59 -7.76
C VAL A 131 10.90 1.93 -6.93
N VAL A 132 10.67 0.67 -6.58
CA VAL A 132 11.61 -0.21 -5.92
C VAL A 132 11.87 -1.41 -6.81
N HIS A 133 13.14 -1.65 -7.14
CA HIS A 133 13.62 -2.81 -7.88
C HIS A 133 14.23 -3.84 -6.94
N THR A 134 14.12 -5.12 -7.28
CA THR A 134 14.75 -6.22 -6.54
C THR A 134 16.04 -6.65 -7.23
N VAL A 135 17.09 -6.91 -6.44
CA VAL A 135 18.28 -7.63 -6.87
C VAL A 135 18.15 -9.07 -6.35
N ARG A 136 18.39 -10.04 -7.19
CA ARG A 136 18.19 -11.46 -6.86
C ARG A 136 19.42 -12.31 -7.13
N GLU A 137 19.61 -13.33 -6.30
CA GLU A 137 20.52 -14.44 -6.54
C GLU A 137 19.69 -15.75 -6.55
N GLY A 138 19.45 -16.29 -7.73
CA GLY A 138 18.50 -17.38 -7.91
C GLY A 138 17.07 -16.93 -7.49
N ASP A 139 16.45 -17.67 -6.59
CA ASP A 139 15.10 -17.39 -6.12
C ASP A 139 15.05 -16.38 -4.96
N ARG A 140 16.19 -15.89 -4.46
CA ARG A 140 16.25 -15.02 -3.29
C ARG A 140 16.44 -13.55 -3.66
N VAL A 141 15.71 -12.67 -3.00
CA VAL A 141 15.95 -11.22 -3.05
C VAL A 141 17.13 -10.91 -2.14
N THR A 142 18.24 -10.45 -2.70
CA THR A 142 19.45 -10.07 -1.93
C THR A 142 19.56 -8.57 -1.72
N ALA A 143 18.84 -7.76 -2.51
CA ALA A 143 18.68 -6.34 -2.24
C ALA A 143 17.38 -5.79 -2.83
N MET A 144 16.97 -4.66 -2.29
CA MET A 144 15.94 -3.76 -2.86
C MET A 144 16.58 -2.40 -3.05
N GLU A 145 16.32 -1.77 -4.21
CA GLU A 145 16.96 -0.52 -4.59
C GLU A 145 15.93 0.42 -5.24
N THR A 146 15.96 1.70 -4.86
CA THR A 146 15.16 2.74 -5.52
C THR A 146 15.93 3.35 -6.69
N SER A 147 15.23 4.06 -7.60
CA SER A 147 15.86 4.82 -8.69
C SER A 147 16.85 5.88 -8.21
N TRP A 148 16.79 6.27 -6.96
CA TRP A 148 17.62 7.30 -6.33
C TRP A 148 18.81 6.71 -5.53
N GLY A 149 19.08 5.39 -5.68
CA GLY A 149 20.21 4.74 -5.07
C GLY A 149 20.06 4.38 -3.60
N HIS A 150 18.89 4.61 -2.99
CA HIS A 150 18.60 4.03 -1.68
C HIS A 150 18.51 2.52 -1.82
N LYS A 151 19.27 1.82 -1.01
CA LYS A 151 19.41 0.36 -1.11
C LYS A 151 19.30 -0.29 0.26
N ILE A 152 18.60 -1.41 0.32
CA ILE A 152 18.63 -2.32 1.46
C ILE A 152 19.20 -3.64 0.96
N THR A 153 20.36 -4.03 1.49
CA THR A 153 20.99 -5.33 1.21
C THR A 153 20.59 -6.32 2.29
N VAL A 154 20.20 -7.52 1.87
CA VAL A 154 19.72 -8.59 2.74
C VAL A 154 20.68 -9.78 2.68
N SER A 155 21.10 -10.27 3.85
CA SER A 155 21.97 -11.46 3.97
C SER A 155 21.20 -12.63 4.56
N TYR A 156 21.52 -13.83 4.08
CA TYR A 156 20.84 -15.06 4.49
C TYR A 156 21.78 -16.02 5.23
N GLY A 157 21.29 -16.63 6.29
CA GLY A 157 21.84 -17.83 6.92
C GLY A 157 20.93 -19.03 6.62
N GLY A 158 21.37 -19.91 5.72
CA GLY A 158 20.47 -20.96 5.23
C GLY A 158 19.28 -20.37 4.48
N ALA A 159 18.06 -20.68 4.91
CA ALA A 159 16.81 -20.17 4.32
C ALA A 159 16.31 -18.86 4.96
N ARG A 160 16.97 -18.36 6.01
CA ARG A 160 16.48 -17.24 6.82
C ARG A 160 17.29 -15.98 6.58
N VAL A 161 16.63 -14.84 6.63
CA VAL A 161 17.31 -13.53 6.64
C VAL A 161 17.97 -13.34 7.99
N VAL A 162 19.28 -13.12 8.00
CA VAL A 162 20.05 -12.87 9.24
C VAL A 162 20.44 -11.42 9.42
N SER A 163 20.48 -10.62 8.34
CA SER A 163 20.69 -9.19 8.47
C SER A 163 20.10 -8.43 7.28
N ALA A 164 19.76 -7.15 7.52
CA ALA A 164 19.42 -6.16 6.52
C ALA A 164 20.23 -4.89 6.78
N ILE A 165 20.87 -4.36 5.75
CA ILE A 165 21.75 -3.17 5.83
C ILE A 165 21.28 -2.16 4.80
N SER A 166 20.96 -0.95 5.23
CA SER A 166 20.62 0.16 4.34
C SER A 166 21.85 0.90 3.83
N SER A 167 21.73 1.62 2.71
CA SER A 167 22.82 2.38 2.09
C SER A 167 23.42 3.47 3.00
N ASP A 168 22.66 3.94 3.99
CA ASP A 168 23.11 4.89 5.02
C ASP A 168 23.86 4.21 6.21
N GLY A 169 24.05 2.89 6.16
CA GLY A 169 24.80 2.11 7.15
C GLY A 169 23.99 1.60 8.33
N ARG A 170 22.68 1.88 8.42
CA ARG A 170 21.83 1.27 9.46
C ARG A 170 21.76 -0.23 9.23
N CYS A 171 21.92 -1.00 10.30
CA CYS A 171 21.94 -2.46 10.26
C CYS A 171 20.90 -3.01 11.23
N VAL A 172 20.12 -3.99 10.75
CA VAL A 172 19.23 -4.81 11.57
C VAL A 172 19.69 -6.26 11.48
N ARG A 173 19.79 -6.95 12.62
CA ARG A 173 20.14 -8.37 12.72
C ARG A 173 18.97 -9.17 13.27
N TYR A 174 18.85 -10.40 12.79
CA TYR A 174 17.77 -11.31 13.13
C TYR A 174 18.36 -12.61 13.66
N SER A 175 17.88 -13.06 14.82
CA SER A 175 18.30 -14.30 15.47
C SER A 175 17.13 -15.27 15.59
N TYR A 176 17.42 -16.55 15.43
CA TYR A 176 16.44 -17.62 15.38
C TYR A 176 16.78 -18.71 16.40
N ASP A 177 15.77 -19.44 16.86
CA ASP A 177 15.93 -20.66 17.65
C ASP A 177 16.12 -21.92 16.77
N ASP A 178 16.23 -23.07 17.41
CA ASP A 178 16.43 -24.37 16.74
C ASP A 178 15.22 -24.77 15.87
N GLU A 179 14.02 -24.26 16.14
CA GLU A 179 12.81 -24.43 15.36
C GLU A 179 12.68 -23.40 14.20
N ASN A 180 13.74 -22.58 13.99
CA ASN A 180 13.77 -21.49 13.00
C ASN A 180 12.71 -20.39 13.22
N ARG A 181 12.25 -20.17 14.46
CA ARG A 181 11.39 -19.06 14.83
C ARG A 181 12.25 -17.84 15.14
N LEU A 182 11.80 -16.66 14.69
CA LEU A 182 12.49 -15.40 14.98
C LEU A 182 12.36 -15.09 16.48
N VAL A 183 13.48 -15.06 17.20
CA VAL A 183 13.48 -14.82 18.66
C VAL A 183 14.05 -13.46 19.03
N GLN A 184 14.85 -12.81 18.16
CA GLN A 184 15.39 -11.50 18.45
C GLN A 184 15.65 -10.69 17.18
N VAL A 185 15.39 -9.40 17.28
CA VAL A 185 15.71 -8.39 16.26
C VAL A 185 16.53 -7.29 16.93
N ASP A 186 17.76 -7.07 16.46
CA ASP A 186 18.65 -6.03 16.92
C ASP A 186 18.77 -4.95 15.85
N GLY A 187 18.36 -3.73 16.16
CA GLY A 187 18.38 -2.57 15.29
C GLY A 187 19.02 -1.35 15.92
N PRO A 188 19.13 -0.24 15.19
CA PRO A 188 19.68 1.01 15.70
C PRO A 188 18.95 1.55 16.94
N ASP A 189 17.66 1.30 17.03
CA ASP A 189 16.77 1.78 18.11
C ASP A 189 16.73 0.82 19.31
N GLY A 190 17.52 -0.24 19.29
CA GLY A 190 17.59 -1.24 20.35
C GLY A 190 17.20 -2.64 19.91
N SER A 191 17.06 -3.53 20.88
CA SER A 191 16.75 -4.94 20.69
C SER A 191 15.29 -5.23 21.04
N ARG A 192 14.67 -6.11 20.30
CA ARG A 192 13.33 -6.65 20.62
C ARG A 192 13.39 -8.16 20.59
N ARG A 193 12.83 -8.82 21.63
CA ARG A 193 12.78 -10.28 21.74
C ARG A 193 11.34 -10.79 21.68
N TYR A 194 11.20 -12.01 21.18
CA TYR A 194 9.93 -12.70 21.01
C TYR A 194 9.95 -14.03 21.75
N GLU A 195 8.97 -14.24 22.61
CA GLU A 195 8.76 -15.52 23.26
C GLU A 195 7.60 -16.25 22.56
N TRP A 196 7.72 -17.56 22.45
CA TRP A 196 6.81 -18.37 21.65
C TRP A 196 6.21 -19.50 22.48
N ASP A 197 4.95 -19.82 22.19
CA ASP A 197 4.31 -21.08 22.52
C ASP A 197 3.94 -21.74 21.18
N ASP A 198 4.64 -22.85 20.84
CA ASP A 198 4.60 -23.49 19.52
C ASP A 198 4.82 -22.46 18.38
N THR A 199 3.79 -22.10 17.64
CA THR A 199 3.84 -21.17 16.49
C THR A 199 3.27 -19.78 16.81
N LEU A 200 2.95 -19.51 18.08
CA LEU A 200 2.29 -18.28 18.53
C LEU A 200 3.22 -17.42 19.39
N ILE A 201 3.28 -16.12 19.11
CA ILE A 201 4.08 -15.18 19.90
C ILE A 201 3.31 -14.82 21.17
N THR A 202 3.81 -15.26 22.31
CA THR A 202 3.19 -15.02 23.61
C THR A 202 3.64 -13.70 24.23
N THR A 203 4.93 -13.33 24.06
CA THR A 203 5.47 -12.11 24.65
C THR A 203 6.36 -11.39 23.65
N VAL A 204 6.26 -10.07 23.62
CA VAL A 204 7.20 -9.16 22.94
C VAL A 204 7.92 -8.34 24.01
N VAL A 205 9.25 -8.39 24.05
CA VAL A 205 10.07 -7.75 25.07
C VAL A 205 10.93 -6.67 24.41
N ASP A 206 10.94 -5.47 24.99
CA ASP A 206 11.75 -4.33 24.53
C ASP A 206 13.23 -4.46 24.91
N ALA A 207 14.04 -3.48 24.48
CA ALA A 207 15.48 -3.43 24.78
C ALA A 207 15.82 -3.30 26.27
N CYS A 208 14.88 -2.78 27.08
CA CYS A 208 15.04 -2.62 28.52
C CYS A 208 14.62 -3.87 29.31
N GLY A 209 14.08 -4.89 28.62
CA GLY A 209 13.59 -6.11 29.24
C GLY A 209 12.14 -6.04 29.71
N ASN A 210 11.39 -4.98 29.35
CA ASN A 210 9.97 -4.86 29.69
C ASN A 210 9.12 -5.55 28.63
N ALA A 211 8.04 -6.19 29.05
CA ALA A 211 7.06 -6.73 28.13
C ALA A 211 6.28 -5.59 27.46
N GLU A 212 6.47 -5.39 26.15
CA GLU A 212 5.66 -4.47 25.34
C GLU A 212 4.24 -5.01 25.13
N CYS A 213 4.14 -6.34 25.01
CA CYS A 213 2.90 -7.01 24.72
C CYS A 213 2.94 -8.44 25.26
N ILE A 214 1.86 -8.88 25.92
CA ILE A 214 1.65 -10.26 26.33
C ILE A 214 0.33 -10.74 25.74
N ASN A 215 0.35 -11.84 24.99
CA ASN A 215 -0.81 -12.41 24.30
C ASN A 215 -1.22 -13.74 24.91
N SER A 216 -2.55 -13.95 24.99
CA SER A 216 -3.14 -15.27 25.22
C SER A 216 -3.99 -15.67 24.02
N TYR A 217 -4.12 -16.98 23.78
CA TYR A 217 -4.76 -17.51 22.58
C TYR A 217 -5.84 -18.55 22.92
N ASP A 218 -6.82 -18.72 22.02
CA ASP A 218 -7.77 -19.82 22.06
C ASP A 218 -7.18 -21.07 21.35
N GLY A 219 -7.88 -22.20 21.46
CA GLY A 219 -7.48 -23.45 20.81
C GLY A 219 -7.44 -23.40 19.27
N ARG A 220 -7.85 -22.28 18.66
CA ARG A 220 -7.72 -22.00 17.22
C ARG A 220 -6.56 -21.02 16.93
N GLY A 221 -5.79 -20.64 17.95
CA GLY A 221 -4.68 -19.67 17.85
C GLY A 221 -5.12 -18.23 17.55
N ARG A 222 -6.32 -17.83 17.96
CA ARG A 222 -6.78 -16.44 17.90
C ARG A 222 -6.53 -15.78 19.25
N ILE A 223 -6.10 -14.52 19.26
CA ILE A 223 -5.83 -13.78 20.50
C ILE A 223 -7.11 -13.64 21.34
N THR A 224 -7.10 -14.11 22.56
CA THR A 224 -8.20 -13.95 23.52
C THR A 224 -7.96 -12.80 24.49
N SER A 225 -6.70 -12.48 24.78
CA SER A 225 -6.34 -11.28 25.51
C SER A 225 -4.97 -10.75 25.07
N GLN A 226 -4.80 -9.46 25.19
CA GLN A 226 -3.54 -8.77 24.95
C GLN A 226 -3.31 -7.74 26.05
N GLN A 227 -2.20 -7.87 26.78
CA GLN A 227 -1.76 -6.90 27.75
C GLN A 227 -0.68 -6.02 27.15
N ALA A 228 -0.86 -4.71 27.17
CA ALA A 228 0.11 -3.71 26.73
C ALA A 228 1.13 -3.38 27.84
N ALA A 229 2.23 -2.70 27.47
CA ALA A 229 3.31 -2.32 28.38
C ALA A 229 2.85 -1.52 29.62
N ASN A 230 1.78 -0.75 29.49
CA ASN A 230 1.19 0.00 30.60
C ASN A 230 0.28 -0.86 31.52
N GLY A 231 0.24 -2.16 31.32
CA GLY A 231 -0.56 -3.12 32.09
C GLY A 231 -2.04 -3.20 31.68
N ARG A 232 -2.51 -2.34 30.76
CA ARG A 232 -3.89 -2.45 30.25
C ARG A 232 -4.07 -3.73 29.47
N THR A 233 -5.13 -4.47 29.80
CA THR A 233 -5.47 -5.73 29.13
C THR A 233 -6.74 -5.55 28.33
N VAL A 234 -6.70 -5.92 27.06
CA VAL A 234 -7.86 -5.99 26.16
C VAL A 234 -8.22 -7.45 25.94
N HIS A 235 -9.49 -7.79 26.11
CA HIS A 235 -10.05 -9.11 25.88
C HIS A 235 -10.80 -9.15 24.55
N PHE A 236 -10.60 -10.21 23.78
CA PHE A 236 -11.23 -10.43 22.48
C PHE A 236 -12.20 -11.60 22.52
N ARG A 237 -13.38 -11.42 21.92
CA ARG A 237 -14.38 -12.46 21.71
C ARG A 237 -14.72 -12.56 20.25
N TYR A 238 -14.73 -13.76 19.73
CA TYR A 238 -15.04 -14.07 18.34
C TYR A 238 -16.39 -14.77 18.27
N LEU A 239 -17.37 -14.10 17.68
CA LEU A 239 -18.74 -14.60 17.55
C LEU A 239 -19.01 -15.06 16.10
N PRO A 240 -20.03 -15.91 15.87
CA PRO A 240 -20.43 -16.28 14.51
C PRO A 240 -20.76 -15.06 13.64
N GLY A 241 -20.61 -15.21 12.32
CA GLY A 241 -20.96 -14.15 11.37
C GLY A 241 -19.89 -13.06 11.20
N GLY A 242 -18.60 -13.37 11.49
CA GLY A 242 -17.51 -12.39 11.30
C GLY A 242 -17.48 -11.31 12.37
N VAL A 243 -18.07 -11.55 13.54
CA VAL A 243 -18.15 -10.56 14.62
C VAL A 243 -17.00 -10.75 15.61
N THR A 244 -16.26 -9.66 15.87
CA THR A 244 -15.21 -9.60 16.88
C THR A 244 -15.52 -8.47 17.86
N ALA A 245 -15.58 -8.78 19.14
CA ALA A 245 -15.70 -7.81 20.21
C ALA A 245 -14.39 -7.70 21.00
N ALA A 246 -13.98 -6.47 21.33
CA ALA A 246 -12.86 -6.18 22.22
C ALA A 246 -13.34 -5.32 23.39
N SER A 247 -12.92 -5.66 24.62
CA SER A 247 -13.32 -4.95 25.83
C SER A 247 -12.17 -4.88 26.84
N ASP A 248 -12.28 -4.01 27.82
CA ASP A 248 -11.41 -4.05 29.01
C ASP A 248 -11.67 -5.34 29.82
N ALA A 249 -10.81 -5.61 30.80
CA ALA A 249 -10.85 -6.85 31.61
C ALA A 249 -12.18 -7.06 32.37
N ASP A 250 -12.84 -5.99 32.76
CA ASP A 250 -14.14 -6.01 33.42
C ASP A 250 -15.35 -6.07 32.45
N GLY A 251 -15.07 -6.12 31.14
CA GLY A 251 -16.09 -6.15 30.09
C GLY A 251 -16.62 -4.76 29.71
N THR A 252 -16.10 -3.68 30.29
CA THR A 252 -16.42 -2.30 29.93
C THR A 252 -15.69 -1.87 28.65
N ASN A 253 -16.03 -0.70 28.13
CA ASN A 253 -15.44 -0.14 26.91
C ASN A 253 -15.45 -1.12 25.72
N ALA A 254 -16.52 -1.93 25.61
CA ALA A 254 -16.64 -2.93 24.57
C ALA A 254 -16.89 -2.29 23.20
N ASN A 255 -16.01 -2.54 22.25
CA ASN A 255 -16.21 -2.22 20.83
C ASN A 255 -16.39 -3.50 20.04
N THR A 256 -17.30 -3.49 19.09
CA THR A 256 -17.63 -4.65 18.27
C THR A 256 -17.44 -4.30 16.79
N TRP A 257 -16.70 -5.13 16.07
CA TRP A 257 -16.53 -5.07 14.63
C TRP A 257 -17.26 -6.22 13.97
N ILE A 258 -17.96 -5.91 12.89
CA ILE A 258 -18.69 -6.87 12.07
C ILE A 258 -18.02 -6.84 10.69
N CYS A 259 -17.56 -8.00 10.22
CA CYS A 259 -16.91 -8.13 8.93
C CYS A 259 -17.70 -9.05 7.99
N ASP A 260 -17.61 -8.79 6.70
CA ASP A 260 -18.15 -9.68 5.67
C ASP A 260 -17.23 -10.91 5.43
N ALA A 261 -17.61 -11.76 4.47
CA ALA A 261 -16.83 -12.96 4.12
C ALA A 261 -15.44 -12.64 3.51
N HIS A 262 -15.22 -11.41 3.06
CA HIS A 262 -13.91 -10.94 2.55
C HIS A 262 -13.07 -10.26 3.63
N GLY A 263 -13.54 -10.21 4.90
CA GLY A 263 -12.86 -9.56 6.01
C GLY A 263 -13.00 -8.03 6.03
N ARG A 264 -13.87 -7.44 5.19
CA ARG A 264 -14.12 -5.99 5.19
C ARG A 264 -15.08 -5.64 6.32
N THR A 265 -14.80 -4.56 7.04
CA THR A 265 -15.67 -4.10 8.13
C THR A 265 -16.98 -3.54 7.57
N THR A 266 -18.10 -4.16 7.90
CA THR A 266 -19.46 -3.74 7.53
C THR A 266 -20.20 -3.05 8.65
N GLY A 267 -19.71 -3.17 9.89
CA GLY A 267 -20.29 -2.51 11.04
C GLY A 267 -19.30 -2.34 12.18
N VAL A 268 -19.47 -1.25 12.91
CA VAL A 268 -18.76 -1.01 14.18
C VAL A 268 -19.78 -0.56 15.19
N VAL A 269 -19.80 -1.17 16.38
CA VAL A 269 -20.61 -0.74 17.53
C VAL A 269 -19.64 -0.34 18.63
N ASP A 270 -19.71 0.89 19.10
CA ASP A 270 -18.85 1.38 20.18
C ASP A 270 -19.40 1.03 21.56
N ALA A 271 -18.62 1.32 22.60
CA ALA A 271 -18.94 1.04 24.00
C ALA A 271 -20.23 1.74 24.51
N HIS A 272 -20.68 2.79 23.83
CA HIS A 272 -21.90 3.53 24.14
C HIS A 272 -23.11 3.09 23.31
N GLY A 273 -22.93 2.08 22.44
CA GLY A 273 -23.97 1.58 21.53
C GLY A 273 -24.11 2.38 20.24
N GLY A 274 -23.24 3.37 20.02
CA GLY A 274 -23.19 4.11 18.75
C GLY A 274 -22.76 3.19 17.61
N GLN A 275 -23.48 3.20 16.49
CA GLN A 275 -23.26 2.30 15.38
C GLN A 275 -22.78 3.05 14.12
N VAL A 276 -21.80 2.46 13.43
CA VAL A 276 -21.41 2.85 12.07
C VAL A 276 -21.64 1.64 11.19
N SER A 277 -22.25 1.81 10.02
CA SER A 277 -22.40 0.71 9.06
C SER A 277 -21.86 1.09 7.68
N MET A 278 -21.26 0.12 7.01
CA MET A 278 -20.65 0.26 5.70
C MET A 278 -21.15 -0.83 4.76
N THR A 279 -21.44 -0.46 3.53
CA THR A 279 -21.85 -1.37 2.47
C THR A 279 -20.88 -1.25 1.30
N TYR A 280 -20.53 -2.38 0.71
CA TYR A 280 -19.56 -2.46 -0.39
C TYR A 280 -20.20 -3.07 -1.63
N ASP A 281 -19.68 -2.67 -2.79
CA ASP A 281 -20.01 -3.35 -4.05
C ASP A 281 -19.21 -4.67 -4.20
N SER A 282 -19.43 -5.38 -5.31
CA SER A 282 -18.74 -6.64 -5.61
C SER A 282 -17.23 -6.49 -5.81
N PHE A 283 -16.73 -5.26 -5.98
CA PHE A 283 -15.30 -4.94 -6.19
C PHE A 283 -14.64 -4.34 -4.95
N GLY A 284 -15.34 -4.32 -3.81
CA GLY A 284 -14.78 -3.81 -2.56
C GLY A 284 -14.85 -2.29 -2.38
N ASN A 285 -15.50 -1.57 -3.28
CA ASN A 285 -15.71 -0.13 -3.09
C ASN A 285 -16.83 0.12 -2.08
N MET A 286 -16.60 1.02 -1.13
CA MET A 286 -17.61 1.40 -0.14
C MET A 286 -18.67 2.28 -0.82
N VAL A 287 -19.87 1.73 -1.05
CA VAL A 287 -20.95 2.46 -1.72
C VAL A 287 -21.86 3.23 -0.76
N ARG A 288 -21.82 2.89 0.53
CA ARG A 288 -22.64 3.58 1.55
C ARG A 288 -21.97 3.48 2.92
N CYS A 289 -22.00 4.60 3.65
CA CYS A 289 -21.64 4.68 5.06
C CYS A 289 -22.76 5.37 5.84
N VAL A 290 -23.12 4.83 7.01
CA VAL A 290 -24.03 5.46 7.97
C VAL A 290 -23.24 5.72 9.24
N ASP A 291 -23.16 6.96 9.67
CA ASP A 291 -22.43 7.34 10.88
C ASP A 291 -23.27 7.08 12.16
N ARG A 292 -22.70 7.37 13.33
CA ARG A 292 -23.35 7.19 14.64
C ARG A 292 -24.60 8.03 14.82
N ALA A 293 -24.73 9.15 14.12
CA ALA A 293 -25.88 10.04 14.17
C ALA A 293 -26.98 9.61 13.18
N GLY A 294 -26.75 8.55 12.38
CA GLY A 294 -27.66 8.10 11.34
C GLY A 294 -27.51 8.84 10.01
N ASN A 295 -26.51 9.72 9.89
CA ASN A 295 -26.25 10.43 8.65
C ASN A 295 -25.71 9.47 7.60
N VAL A 296 -26.17 9.61 6.36
CA VAL A 296 -25.85 8.73 5.25
C VAL A 296 -24.93 9.45 4.28
N THR A 297 -23.81 8.82 3.94
CA THR A 297 -22.97 9.17 2.80
C THR A 297 -23.03 8.04 1.79
N SER A 298 -23.27 8.36 0.51
CA SER A 298 -23.32 7.37 -0.58
C SER A 298 -22.30 7.70 -1.65
N HIS A 299 -21.70 6.68 -2.24
CA HIS A 299 -20.65 6.80 -3.24
C HIS A 299 -21.00 6.02 -4.50
N ARG A 300 -20.60 6.56 -5.67
CA ARG A 300 -20.67 5.87 -6.95
C ARG A 300 -19.27 5.82 -7.57
N TYR A 301 -19.03 4.75 -8.30
CA TYR A 301 -17.74 4.46 -8.91
C TYR A 301 -17.90 4.14 -10.38
N ASP A 302 -16.87 4.40 -11.16
CA ASP A 302 -16.80 3.97 -12.55
C ASP A 302 -16.40 2.47 -12.65
N GLN A 303 -16.27 1.99 -13.89
CA GLN A 303 -15.90 0.59 -14.16
C GLN A 303 -14.49 0.23 -13.66
N ARG A 304 -13.63 1.23 -13.45
CA ARG A 304 -12.29 1.05 -12.87
C ARG A 304 -12.29 1.15 -11.35
N GLY A 305 -13.45 1.37 -10.72
CA GLY A 305 -13.57 1.53 -9.27
C GLY A 305 -13.05 2.89 -8.78
N ARG A 306 -12.99 3.91 -9.65
CA ARG A 306 -12.64 5.28 -9.26
C ARG A 306 -13.89 6.02 -8.84
N LEU A 307 -13.80 6.78 -7.74
CA LEU A 307 -14.93 7.53 -7.19
C LEU A 307 -15.37 8.63 -8.18
N THR A 308 -16.64 8.57 -8.63
CA THR A 308 -17.19 9.57 -9.55
C THR A 308 -18.20 10.49 -8.90
N HIS A 309 -18.86 10.04 -7.83
CA HIS A 309 -19.90 10.81 -7.17
C HIS A 309 -20.01 10.47 -5.69
N THR A 310 -20.26 11.49 -4.87
CA THR A 310 -20.58 11.34 -3.45
C THR A 310 -21.80 12.17 -3.10
N ASP A 311 -22.82 11.54 -2.52
CA ASP A 311 -23.95 12.21 -1.85
C ASP A 311 -23.59 12.42 -0.37
N LEU A 312 -23.59 13.66 0.10
CA LEU A 312 -23.30 14.03 1.48
C LEU A 312 -24.58 14.06 2.32
N PRO A 313 -24.49 13.81 3.65
CA PRO A 313 -25.65 13.86 4.55
C PRO A 313 -26.36 15.22 4.57
N THR A 314 -25.66 16.30 4.26
CA THR A 314 -26.17 17.68 4.21
C THR A 314 -27.00 17.97 2.94
N GLY A 315 -27.14 16.99 2.03
CA GLY A 315 -27.77 17.16 0.71
C GLY A 315 -26.83 17.76 -0.33
N GLY A 316 -25.56 18.03 0.01
CA GLY A 316 -24.54 18.42 -0.96
C GLY A 316 -24.01 17.22 -1.74
N THR A 317 -23.38 17.48 -2.89
CA THR A 317 -22.72 16.46 -3.72
C THR A 317 -21.27 16.85 -4.02
N ILE A 318 -20.48 15.83 -4.31
CA ILE A 318 -19.11 15.97 -4.85
C ILE A 318 -19.04 15.08 -6.08
N ASP A 319 -18.73 15.68 -7.23
CA ASP A 319 -18.50 14.96 -8.47
C ASP A 319 -17.00 14.97 -8.81
N CYS A 320 -16.47 13.82 -9.24
CA CYS A 320 -15.07 13.64 -9.62
C CYS A 320 -14.99 13.14 -11.06
N SER A 321 -14.04 13.66 -11.83
CA SER A 321 -13.70 13.14 -13.15
C SER A 321 -12.24 12.75 -13.24
N TRP A 322 -11.95 11.74 -14.06
CA TRP A 322 -10.67 11.07 -14.16
C TRP A 322 -10.24 10.94 -15.62
N ASP A 323 -8.94 10.97 -15.86
CA ASP A 323 -8.38 10.67 -17.18
C ASP A 323 -8.08 9.16 -17.34
N ASP A 324 -7.58 8.79 -18.53
CA ASP A 324 -7.25 7.39 -18.86
C ASP A 324 -6.04 6.84 -18.11
N LEU A 325 -5.27 7.72 -17.44
CA LEU A 325 -4.12 7.37 -16.61
C LEU A 325 -4.45 7.24 -15.13
N ASP A 326 -5.75 7.17 -14.77
CA ASP A 326 -6.25 7.13 -13.39
C ASP A 326 -5.84 8.36 -12.56
N ARG A 327 -5.76 9.56 -13.21
CA ARG A 327 -5.49 10.81 -12.53
C ARG A 327 -6.77 11.64 -12.43
N LEU A 328 -6.95 12.30 -11.28
CA LEU A 328 -8.11 13.17 -11.03
C LEU A 328 -8.00 14.46 -11.85
N VAL A 329 -8.93 14.72 -12.77
CA VAL A 329 -8.92 15.94 -13.59
C VAL A 329 -9.85 17.02 -13.07
N SER A 330 -10.90 16.67 -12.33
CA SER A 330 -11.71 17.70 -11.65
C SER A 330 -12.46 17.16 -10.42
N THR A 331 -12.75 18.08 -9.50
CA THR A 331 -13.77 17.92 -8.45
C THR A 331 -14.76 19.07 -8.52
N THR A 332 -16.06 18.76 -8.43
CA THR A 332 -17.13 19.77 -8.46
C THR A 332 -18.04 19.57 -7.26
N LEU A 333 -18.30 20.64 -6.50
CA LEU A 333 -19.23 20.63 -5.37
C LEU A 333 -20.64 20.98 -5.82
N ALA A 334 -21.65 20.70 -4.97
CA ALA A 334 -23.09 20.96 -5.27
C ALA A 334 -23.40 22.40 -5.64
N ASN A 335 -22.64 23.37 -5.16
CA ASN A 335 -22.78 24.80 -5.50
C ASN A 335 -22.12 25.19 -6.83
N GLY A 336 -21.58 24.21 -7.59
CA GLY A 336 -20.86 24.43 -8.84
C GLY A 336 -19.39 24.86 -8.67
N ALA A 337 -18.90 24.99 -7.44
CA ALA A 337 -17.48 25.28 -7.19
C ALA A 337 -16.61 24.13 -7.70
N GLN A 338 -15.71 24.39 -8.63
CA GLN A 338 -14.89 23.37 -9.30
C GLN A 338 -13.41 23.64 -9.10
N THR A 339 -12.67 22.58 -8.76
CA THR A 339 -11.21 22.54 -8.85
C THR A 339 -10.80 21.67 -10.02
N THR A 340 -9.88 22.14 -10.87
CA THR A 340 -9.36 21.38 -12.01
C THR A 340 -7.87 21.11 -11.87
N PHE A 341 -7.43 19.99 -12.44
CA PHE A 341 -6.06 19.50 -12.41
C PHE A 341 -5.60 19.19 -13.83
N GLU A 342 -4.46 19.75 -14.23
CA GLU A 342 -3.83 19.50 -15.52
C GLU A 342 -2.49 18.82 -15.29
N TYR A 343 -2.14 17.88 -16.17
CA TYR A 343 -0.94 17.05 -16.05
C TYR A 343 -0.09 17.15 -17.30
N ASP A 344 1.22 16.92 -17.17
CA ASP A 344 2.14 16.84 -18.29
C ASP A 344 2.48 15.36 -18.58
N GLY A 345 2.29 14.95 -19.82
CA GLY A 345 2.58 13.58 -20.28
C GLY A 345 2.04 12.52 -19.35
N THR A 346 2.92 11.66 -18.86
CA THR A 346 2.60 10.54 -17.95
C THR A 346 2.86 10.84 -16.47
N GLU A 347 3.24 12.08 -16.13
CA GLU A 347 3.48 12.50 -14.74
C GLU A 347 2.22 12.31 -13.88
N ARG A 348 2.41 11.86 -12.64
CA ARG A 348 1.30 11.59 -11.72
C ARG A 348 0.86 12.83 -10.96
N ASP A 349 1.73 13.82 -10.83
CA ASP A 349 1.47 15.05 -10.12
C ASP A 349 1.04 16.17 -11.07
N PRO A 350 0.03 17.00 -10.72
CA PRO A 350 -0.48 18.02 -11.62
C PRO A 350 0.52 19.17 -11.80
N VAL A 351 0.67 19.62 -13.04
CA VAL A 351 1.47 20.81 -13.37
C VAL A 351 0.68 22.11 -13.18
N ARG A 352 -0.65 22.03 -13.14
CA ARG A 352 -1.54 23.16 -12.90
C ARG A 352 -2.74 22.72 -12.08
N VAL A 353 -3.08 23.53 -11.08
CA VAL A 353 -4.32 23.38 -10.29
C VAL A 353 -5.04 24.72 -10.32
N THR A 354 -6.30 24.72 -10.78
CA THR A 354 -7.17 25.90 -10.74
C THR A 354 -8.22 25.72 -9.65
N ASP A 355 -8.25 26.64 -8.69
CA ASP A 355 -9.22 26.62 -7.61
C ASP A 355 -10.60 27.17 -8.06
N PRO A 356 -11.67 27.01 -7.25
CA PRO A 356 -13.02 27.48 -7.61
C PRO A 356 -13.15 29.01 -7.79
N CYS A 357 -12.20 29.79 -7.31
CA CYS A 357 -12.16 31.25 -7.45
C CYS A 357 -11.36 31.69 -8.68
N GLY A 358 -10.82 30.76 -9.45
CA GLY A 358 -9.97 30.99 -10.61
C GLY A 358 -8.49 31.23 -10.25
N GLY A 359 -8.10 31.04 -8.99
CA GLY A 359 -6.70 31.07 -8.57
C GLY A 359 -5.93 29.90 -9.15
N VAL A 360 -4.76 30.16 -9.74
CA VAL A 360 -3.97 29.16 -10.43
C VAL A 360 -2.66 28.89 -9.69
N THR A 361 -2.45 27.66 -9.29
CA THR A 361 -1.15 27.15 -8.83
C THR A 361 -0.47 26.40 -9.97
N VAL A 362 0.80 26.69 -10.24
CA VAL A 362 1.61 26.03 -11.27
C VAL A 362 2.78 25.30 -10.60
N ALA A 363 3.04 24.09 -11.02
CA ALA A 363 4.14 23.26 -10.55
C ALA A 363 5.00 22.75 -11.71
N GLU A 364 6.30 22.68 -11.51
CA GLU A 364 7.26 22.10 -12.44
C GLU A 364 7.81 20.83 -11.79
N TRP A 365 7.65 19.70 -12.47
CA TRP A 365 8.09 18.39 -12.00
C TRP A 365 9.16 17.83 -12.92
N LYS A 366 10.07 17.05 -12.36
CA LYS A 366 11.02 16.25 -13.11
C LYS A 366 11.30 14.96 -12.36
N ASP A 367 11.12 13.83 -13.03
CA ASP A 367 11.35 12.49 -12.47
C ASP A 367 10.59 12.26 -11.15
N GLY A 368 9.37 12.86 -11.02
CA GLY A 368 8.55 12.83 -9.81
C GLY A 368 9.00 13.77 -8.68
N LEU A 369 9.99 14.65 -8.93
CA LEU A 369 10.44 15.66 -7.97
C LEU A 369 9.89 17.04 -8.32
N LEU A 370 9.32 17.74 -7.33
CA LEU A 370 8.83 19.11 -7.49
C LEU A 370 10.02 20.08 -7.54
N LEU A 371 10.28 20.70 -8.69
CA LEU A 371 11.39 21.65 -8.85
C LEU A 371 10.96 23.10 -8.54
N ARG A 372 9.71 23.42 -8.83
CA ARG A 372 9.16 24.74 -8.61
C ARG A 372 7.67 24.69 -8.36
N ALA A 373 7.17 25.54 -7.48
CA ALA A 373 5.74 25.80 -7.30
C ALA A 373 5.48 27.31 -7.25
N THR A 374 4.45 27.77 -7.97
CA THR A 374 4.00 29.16 -7.98
C THR A 374 2.54 29.20 -7.58
N ASN A 375 2.22 29.94 -6.51
CA ASN A 375 0.88 30.07 -6.00
C ASN A 375 0.04 31.10 -6.82
N PRO A 376 -1.29 31.23 -6.59
CA PRO A 376 -2.16 32.13 -7.34
C PRO A 376 -1.80 33.62 -7.24
N VAL A 377 -1.07 34.03 -6.20
CA VAL A 377 -0.62 35.43 -6.03
C VAL A 377 0.78 35.67 -6.60
N GLY A 378 1.36 34.68 -7.31
CA GLY A 378 2.63 34.82 -8.01
C GLY A 378 3.87 34.55 -7.15
N VAL A 379 3.73 34.16 -5.91
CA VAL A 379 4.86 33.71 -5.06
C VAL A 379 5.36 32.38 -5.55
N SER A 380 6.66 32.30 -5.82
CA SER A 380 7.32 31.12 -6.38
C SER A 380 8.36 30.57 -5.43
N LEU A 381 8.33 29.26 -5.22
CA LEU A 381 9.35 28.51 -4.47
C LEU A 381 10.10 27.57 -5.41
N ARG A 382 11.40 27.44 -5.22
CA ARG A 382 12.27 26.47 -5.89
C ARG A 382 12.76 25.43 -4.88
N PHE A 383 12.81 24.19 -5.32
CA PHE A 383 13.20 23.04 -4.52
C PHE A 383 14.45 22.40 -5.14
N SER A 384 15.45 22.14 -4.33
CA SER A 384 16.69 21.47 -4.76
C SER A 384 16.88 20.19 -3.94
N TYR A 385 17.33 19.15 -4.61
CA TYR A 385 17.47 17.82 -4.06
C TYR A 385 18.92 17.34 -4.21
N ASP A 386 19.35 16.47 -3.35
CA ASP A 386 20.61 15.74 -3.51
C ASP A 386 20.44 14.55 -4.49
N HIS A 387 21.51 13.78 -4.66
CA HIS A 387 21.53 12.61 -5.54
C HIS A 387 20.64 11.44 -5.05
N HIS A 388 20.17 11.48 -3.80
CA HIS A 388 19.22 10.52 -3.24
C HIS A 388 17.77 11.03 -3.26
N ALA A 389 17.50 12.14 -3.97
CA ALA A 389 16.19 12.80 -4.00
C ALA A 389 15.73 13.33 -2.63
N GLU A 390 16.66 13.58 -1.70
CA GLU A 390 16.34 14.24 -0.44
C GLU A 390 16.36 15.76 -0.62
N LEU A 391 15.33 16.43 -0.10
CA LEU A 391 15.20 17.87 -0.20
C LEU A 391 16.31 18.56 0.62
N VAL A 392 17.22 19.26 -0.08
CA VAL A 392 18.33 19.97 0.56
C VAL A 392 18.12 21.47 0.67
N ARG A 393 17.25 22.07 -0.18
CA ARG A 393 17.07 23.51 -0.18
C ARG A 393 15.70 23.92 -0.72
N VAL A 394 15.10 24.94 -0.08
CA VAL A 394 13.92 25.65 -0.56
C VAL A 394 14.29 27.13 -0.65
N GLU A 395 14.06 27.75 -1.80
CA GLU A 395 14.34 29.17 -2.07
C GLU A 395 13.07 29.87 -2.54
N ASP A 396 12.87 31.10 -2.07
CA ASP A 396 11.86 31.98 -2.62
C ASP A 396 12.39 32.75 -3.85
N ALA A 397 11.55 33.61 -4.45
CA ALA A 397 11.90 34.42 -5.61
C ALA A 397 13.01 35.50 -5.31
N HIS A 398 13.30 35.75 -4.04
CA HIS A 398 14.31 36.74 -3.59
C HIS A 398 15.61 36.05 -3.19
N GLY A 399 15.69 34.70 -3.28
CA GLY A 399 16.90 33.93 -2.93
C GLY A 399 17.07 33.75 -1.42
N GLU A 400 16.07 34.08 -0.63
CA GLU A 400 16.06 33.70 0.80
C GLU A 400 15.85 32.19 0.93
N ALA A 401 16.90 31.53 1.42
CA ALA A 401 16.88 30.09 1.66
C ALA A 401 16.37 29.80 3.06
N SER A 402 15.29 29.06 3.17
CA SER A 402 14.92 28.39 4.42
C SER A 402 15.53 26.97 4.43
N PRO A 403 16.29 26.57 5.46
CA PRO A 403 16.71 25.19 5.59
C PRO A 403 15.43 24.31 5.70
N PRO A 404 15.41 23.12 5.07
CA PRO A 404 14.31 22.21 5.26
C PRO A 404 14.18 21.92 6.76
N THR A 405 12.99 22.13 7.30
CA THR A 405 12.72 21.72 8.68
C THR A 405 12.83 20.19 8.70
N PRO A 406 13.70 19.58 9.50
CA PRO A 406 13.77 18.14 9.60
C PRO A 406 12.34 17.64 9.93
N PRO A 407 11.90 16.50 9.38
CA PRO A 407 10.60 15.94 9.70
C PRO A 407 10.52 15.83 11.21
N GLY A 408 9.68 16.67 11.80
CA GLY A 408 9.49 16.72 13.23
C GLY A 408 9.12 15.33 13.69
N VAL A 409 9.75 14.88 14.78
CA VAL A 409 9.31 13.74 15.57
C VAL A 409 7.91 14.14 16.10
N GLY A 410 6.93 14.06 15.23
CA GLY A 410 5.53 14.34 15.53
C GLY A 410 5.03 13.20 16.38
N GLY A 411 4.98 13.45 17.68
CA GLY A 411 4.14 12.65 18.58
C GLY A 411 2.73 12.61 17.98
N ARG A 412 2.25 11.43 17.67
CA ARG A 412 0.83 11.21 17.36
C ARG A 412 0.02 11.48 18.61
N PRO A 413 -1.12 12.20 18.51
CA PRO A 413 -2.11 12.23 19.57
C PRO A 413 -2.78 10.87 19.78
#